data_88b76bad861d948aff4101c1bb3f65f8
#
_entry.id   88b76bad861d948aff4101c1bb3f65f8
#
_cell.length_a   1.000
_cell.length_b   1.000
_cell.length_c   1.000
_cell.angle_alpha   90.00
_cell.angle_beta   90.00
_cell.angle_gamma   90.00
#
_symmetry.space_group_name_H-M   'P 1'
#
loop_
_entity.id
_entity.type
_entity.pdbx_description
1 polymer ?
#
loop_
_entity_poly.entity_id
_entity_poly.type
_entity_poly.pdbx_seq_one_letter_code
_entity_poly.pdbx_strand_id
1 'polypeptide(L)'
;MSDNSANILDIKNIEVMYDNVILALHDVSLKVPKGKVVALLGANGAGKSTTLKAVSTMLASERGKVTKGSIDYDGNSIEKQNPSQMVGLGMVQVLEGRRCFGHLTVEENIISGAYSRKLYKWDID
;
A
#
# COMPACT_ATOMS: atom_id res chain seq x y z
N MET A 1 -22.27 -14.07 -6.21
CA MET A 1 -20.88 -14.46 -6.37
C MET A 1 -20.03 -13.23 -6.57
N SER A 2 -19.07 -13.01 -5.72
CA SER A 2 -18.20 -11.87 -5.90
C SER A 2 -17.25 -12.16 -7.05
N ASP A 3 -17.17 -11.23 -7.97
CA ASP A 3 -16.22 -11.28 -9.07
C ASP A 3 -14.93 -10.62 -8.59
N ASN A 4 -13.89 -11.42 -8.35
CA ASN A 4 -12.60 -10.91 -7.89
C ASN A 4 -11.96 -9.94 -8.88
N SER A 5 -12.31 -10.05 -10.18
CA SER A 5 -11.81 -9.13 -11.18
C SER A 5 -12.38 -7.72 -11.02
N ALA A 6 -13.49 -7.56 -10.28
CA ALA A 6 -14.08 -6.26 -10.01
C ALA A 6 -13.34 -5.47 -8.92
N ASN A 7 -12.50 -6.11 -8.13
CA ASN A 7 -11.74 -5.47 -7.05
C ASN A 7 -10.29 -5.28 -7.47
N ILE A 8 -9.79 -4.05 -7.33
CA ILE A 8 -8.37 -3.80 -7.56
C ILE A 8 -7.54 -4.25 -6.35
N LEU A 9 -8.11 -4.17 -5.16
CA LEU A 9 -7.47 -4.62 -3.93
C LEU A 9 -8.41 -5.53 -3.17
N ASP A 10 -7.92 -6.68 -2.72
CA ASP A 10 -8.69 -7.64 -1.94
C ASP A 10 -7.83 -8.15 -0.79
N ILE A 11 -8.18 -7.73 0.42
CA ILE A 11 -7.53 -8.16 1.65
C ILE A 11 -8.46 -9.15 2.34
N LYS A 12 -7.95 -10.35 2.61
CA LYS A 12 -8.75 -11.45 3.19
C LYS A 12 -8.15 -11.93 4.49
N ASN A 13 -8.81 -11.60 5.60
CA ASN A 13 -8.54 -12.19 6.91
C ASN A 13 -7.07 -12.13 7.31
N ILE A 14 -6.41 -10.99 7.12
CA ILE A 14 -4.99 -10.87 7.41
C ILE A 14 -4.72 -10.73 8.90
N GLU A 15 -3.64 -11.35 9.32
CA GLU A 15 -3.00 -11.16 10.61
C GLU A 15 -1.62 -10.58 10.37
N VAL A 16 -1.26 -9.55 11.12
CA VAL A 16 0.06 -8.95 11.06
C VAL A 16 0.70 -9.00 12.44
N MET A 17 1.93 -9.45 12.48
CA MET A 17 2.73 -9.47 13.70
C MET A 17 4.05 -8.74 13.51
N TYR A 18 4.50 -8.06 14.54
CA TYR A 18 5.83 -7.46 14.62
C TYR A 18 6.73 -8.31 15.51
N ASP A 19 7.95 -8.56 15.05
CA ASP A 19 8.95 -9.37 15.75
C ASP A 19 8.46 -10.77 16.13
N ASN A 20 7.45 -11.29 15.44
CA ASN A 20 6.77 -12.55 15.75
C ASN A 20 6.13 -12.61 17.15
N VAL A 21 5.96 -11.46 17.80
CA VAL A 21 5.49 -11.37 19.18
C VAL A 21 4.28 -10.44 19.31
N ILE A 22 4.32 -9.29 18.64
CA ILE A 22 3.31 -8.25 18.80
C ILE A 22 2.25 -8.39 17.73
N LEU A 23 1.03 -8.74 18.13
CA LEU A 23 -0.11 -8.83 17.22
C LEU A 23 -0.63 -7.43 16.93
N ALA A 24 -0.47 -6.98 15.67
CA ALA A 24 -0.88 -5.65 15.24
C ALA A 24 -2.24 -5.66 14.53
N LEU A 25 -2.53 -6.69 13.74
CA LEU A 25 -3.80 -6.88 13.07
C LEU A 25 -4.26 -8.30 13.25
N HIS A 26 -5.58 -8.47 13.43
CA HIS A 26 -6.21 -9.78 13.54
C HIS A 26 -7.48 -9.82 12.71
N ASP A 27 -7.51 -10.74 11.76
CA ASP A 27 -8.69 -11.03 10.94
C ASP A 27 -9.26 -9.80 10.23
N VAL A 28 -8.40 -9.01 9.59
CA VAL A 28 -8.80 -7.81 8.87
C VAL A 28 -9.08 -8.14 7.40
N SER A 29 -10.24 -7.72 6.92
CA SER A 29 -10.65 -7.90 5.53
C SER A 29 -11.11 -6.56 4.95
N LEU A 30 -10.74 -6.30 3.70
CA LEU A 30 -11.10 -5.07 3.00
C LEU A 30 -11.07 -5.31 1.51
N LYS A 31 -12.03 -4.72 0.80
CA LYS A 31 -12.07 -4.77 -0.67
C LYS A 31 -12.16 -3.37 -1.23
N VAL A 32 -11.41 -3.11 -2.28
CA VAL A 32 -11.48 -1.84 -3.02
C VAL A 32 -11.87 -2.16 -4.46
N PRO A 33 -13.09 -1.85 -4.86
CA PRO A 33 -13.50 -2.05 -6.25
C PRO A 33 -12.73 -1.13 -7.20
N LYS A 34 -12.53 -1.57 -8.42
CA LYS A 34 -11.87 -0.76 -9.44
C LYS A 34 -12.62 0.54 -9.66
N GLY A 35 -11.89 1.66 -9.75
CA GLY A 35 -12.47 2.97 -10.00
C GLY A 35 -13.22 3.58 -8.82
N LYS A 36 -13.10 3.00 -7.63
CA LYS A 36 -13.79 3.47 -6.43
C LYS A 36 -12.81 3.95 -5.37
N VAL A 37 -13.32 4.76 -4.44
CA VAL A 37 -12.57 5.22 -3.27
C VAL A 37 -13.15 4.55 -2.03
N VAL A 38 -12.30 3.97 -1.21
CA VAL A 38 -12.70 3.34 0.04
C VAL A 38 -11.99 4.06 1.19
N ALA A 39 -12.77 4.46 2.19
CA ALA A 39 -12.25 5.12 3.38
C ALA A 39 -12.04 4.10 4.49
N LEU A 40 -10.86 4.16 5.12
CA LEU A 40 -10.52 3.34 6.27
C LEU A 40 -10.54 4.23 7.51
N LEU A 41 -11.55 4.05 8.33
CA LEU A 41 -11.80 4.91 9.48
C LEU A 41 -11.44 4.21 10.79
N GLY A 42 -11.01 4.99 11.75
CA GLY A 42 -10.68 4.50 13.09
C GLY A 42 -9.79 5.49 13.83
N ALA A 43 -9.71 5.32 15.14
CA ALA A 43 -8.81 6.13 15.97
C ALA A 43 -7.36 5.74 15.71
N ASN A 44 -6.43 6.61 16.11
CA ASN A 44 -5.00 6.28 16.07
C ASN A 44 -4.77 5.01 16.91
N GLY A 45 -3.98 4.09 16.37
CA GLY A 45 -3.75 2.80 17.00
C GLY A 45 -4.74 1.71 16.63
N ALA A 46 -5.74 2.02 15.79
CA ALA A 46 -6.72 1.02 15.35
C ALA A 46 -6.24 0.12 14.21
N GLY A 47 -4.97 0.24 13.81
CA GLY A 47 -4.39 -0.61 12.76
C GLY A 47 -4.46 -0.03 11.36
N LYS A 48 -4.89 1.21 11.19
CA LYS A 48 -4.98 1.84 9.86
C LYS A 48 -3.63 1.90 9.16
N SER A 49 -2.62 2.43 9.85
CA SER A 49 -1.28 2.55 9.29
C SER A 49 -0.67 1.19 9.00
N THR A 50 -0.89 0.22 9.88
CA THR A 50 -0.40 -1.15 9.69
C THR A 50 -1.06 -1.80 8.47
N THR A 51 -2.37 -1.60 8.29
CA THR A 51 -3.07 -2.11 7.11
C THR A 51 -2.50 -1.51 5.82
N LEU A 52 -2.28 -0.19 5.80
CA LEU A 52 -1.70 0.48 4.64
C LEU A 52 -0.28 -0.01 4.34
N LYS A 53 0.54 -0.22 5.36
CA LYS A 53 1.89 -0.75 5.20
C LYS A 53 1.89 -2.20 4.71
N ALA A 54 0.93 -3.00 5.14
CA ALA A 54 0.77 -4.36 4.65
C ALA A 54 0.50 -4.37 3.15
N VAL A 55 -0.40 -3.51 2.69
CA VAL A 55 -0.76 -3.40 1.27
C VAL A 55 0.40 -2.90 0.42
N SER A 56 1.16 -1.94 0.91
CA SER A 56 2.30 -1.38 0.18
C SER A 56 3.60 -2.17 0.37
N THR A 57 3.54 -3.29 1.08
CA THR A 57 4.67 -4.18 1.39
C THR A 57 5.79 -3.54 2.20
N MET A 58 5.45 -2.54 3.01
CA MET A 58 6.43 -1.80 3.81
C MET A 58 6.62 -2.34 5.23
N LEU A 59 5.93 -3.43 5.57
CA LEU A 59 6.03 -4.02 6.91
C LEU A 59 7.43 -4.55 7.24
N ALA A 60 8.11 -5.13 6.25
CA ALA A 60 9.40 -5.79 6.47
C ALA A 60 10.45 -4.83 7.03
N SER A 61 10.43 -3.56 6.63
CA SER A 61 11.36 -2.56 7.14
C SER A 61 11.17 -2.25 8.62
N GLU A 62 10.02 -2.61 9.18
CA GLU A 62 9.67 -2.42 10.58
C GLU A 62 9.57 -3.76 11.33
N ARG A 63 10.11 -4.84 10.76
CA ARG A 63 10.06 -6.20 11.31
C ARG A 63 8.65 -6.77 11.42
N GLY A 64 7.74 -6.27 10.58
CA GLY A 64 6.39 -6.77 10.50
C GLY A 64 6.23 -7.75 9.34
N LYS A 65 5.26 -8.62 9.47
CA LYS A 65 4.87 -9.53 8.38
C LYS A 65 3.42 -9.94 8.49
N VAL A 66 2.84 -10.28 7.35
CA VAL A 66 1.53 -10.89 7.28
C VAL A 66 1.69 -12.38 7.58
N THR A 67 1.11 -12.84 8.69
CA THR A 67 1.25 -14.21 9.17
C THR A 67 0.08 -15.10 8.79
N LYS A 68 -1.07 -14.52 8.48
CA LYS A 68 -2.27 -15.23 8.03
C LYS A 68 -3.01 -14.39 7.01
N GLY A 69 -3.84 -15.04 6.21
CA GLY A 69 -4.65 -14.40 5.21
C GLY A 69 -3.90 -14.09 3.94
N SER A 70 -4.51 -13.28 3.09
CA SER A 70 -3.93 -12.94 1.80
C SER A 70 -4.25 -11.52 1.39
N ILE A 71 -3.39 -10.94 0.57
CA ILE A 71 -3.60 -9.64 -0.05
C ILE A 71 -3.35 -9.80 -1.54
N ASP A 72 -4.38 -9.49 -2.34
CA ASP A 72 -4.29 -9.52 -3.79
C ASP A 72 -4.44 -8.11 -4.36
N TYR A 73 -3.59 -7.73 -5.28
CA TYR A 73 -3.66 -6.49 -6.00
C TYR A 73 -3.80 -6.78 -7.49
N ASP A 74 -4.90 -6.29 -8.08
CA ASP A 74 -5.24 -6.51 -9.48
C ASP A 74 -5.16 -7.99 -9.88
N GLY A 75 -5.68 -8.86 -8.99
CA GLY A 75 -5.73 -10.30 -9.20
C GLY A 75 -4.44 -11.07 -8.87
N ASN A 76 -3.39 -10.38 -8.43
CA ASN A 76 -2.11 -11.01 -8.14
C ASN A 76 -1.75 -10.89 -6.66
N SER A 77 -1.28 -12.00 -6.07
CA SER A 77 -0.80 -11.98 -4.70
C SER A 77 0.44 -11.10 -4.57
N ILE A 78 0.49 -10.28 -3.52
CA ILE A 78 1.61 -9.37 -3.28
C ILE A 78 2.62 -9.89 -2.25
N GLU A 79 2.46 -11.12 -1.78
CA GLU A 79 3.26 -11.65 -0.67
C GLU A 79 4.77 -11.60 -0.92
N LYS A 80 5.19 -11.74 -2.18
CA LYS A 80 6.61 -11.76 -2.56
C LYS A 80 7.08 -10.46 -3.18
N GLN A 81 6.25 -9.42 -3.15
CA GLN A 81 6.61 -8.14 -3.75
C GLN A 81 7.35 -7.27 -2.73
N ASN A 82 8.23 -6.41 -3.21
CA ASN A 82 8.86 -5.37 -2.40
C ASN A 82 8.22 -4.01 -2.72
N PRO A 83 8.49 -2.95 -1.91
CA PRO A 83 7.87 -1.64 -2.15
C PRO A 83 8.13 -1.08 -3.55
N SER A 84 9.33 -1.25 -4.09
CA SER A 84 9.65 -0.76 -5.44
C SER A 84 8.83 -1.46 -6.50
N GLN A 85 8.63 -2.77 -6.36
CA GLN A 85 7.80 -3.54 -7.29
C GLN A 85 6.35 -3.11 -7.22
N MET A 86 5.84 -2.82 -6.03
CA MET A 86 4.46 -2.34 -5.85
C MET A 86 4.24 -0.98 -6.53
N VAL A 87 5.20 -0.07 -6.41
CA VAL A 87 5.14 1.22 -7.11
C VAL A 87 5.10 1.01 -8.63
N GLY A 88 5.91 0.09 -9.15
CA GLY A 88 5.89 -0.27 -10.55
C GLY A 88 4.56 -0.84 -11.03
N LEU A 89 3.82 -1.49 -10.15
CA LEU A 89 2.48 -2.01 -10.44
C LEU A 89 1.37 -0.95 -10.29
N GLY A 90 1.72 0.25 -9.82
CA GLY A 90 0.76 1.35 -9.65
C GLY A 90 0.27 1.57 -8.22
N MET A 91 0.82 0.87 -7.25
CA MET A 91 0.46 1.00 -5.83
C MET A 91 1.41 1.97 -5.14
N VAL A 92 0.90 3.09 -4.67
CA VAL A 92 1.71 4.11 -3.99
C VAL A 92 1.06 4.46 -2.66
N GLN A 93 1.87 4.53 -1.60
CA GLN A 93 1.42 4.99 -0.31
C GLN A 93 1.87 6.42 -0.06
N VAL A 94 0.93 7.27 0.35
CA VAL A 94 1.23 8.61 0.82
C VAL A 94 1.45 8.55 2.32
N LEU A 95 2.68 8.85 2.75
CA LEU A 95 3.05 8.78 4.15
C LEU A 95 2.55 10.00 4.93
N GLU A 96 2.32 9.83 6.24
CA GLU A 96 2.01 10.94 7.13
C GLU A 96 3.11 11.99 7.11
N GLY A 97 2.73 13.25 7.38
CA GLY A 97 3.67 14.34 7.50
C GLY A 97 3.99 15.02 6.19
N ARG A 98 3.29 14.71 5.11
CA ARG A 98 3.48 15.36 3.80
C ARG A 98 4.94 15.43 3.39
N ARG A 99 5.61 14.28 3.39
CA ARG A 99 7.06 14.17 3.19
C ARG A 99 7.47 14.62 1.80
N CYS A 100 7.87 15.88 1.70
CA CYS A 100 8.47 16.45 0.50
C CYS A 100 9.96 16.64 0.73
N PHE A 101 10.71 16.74 -0.37
CA PHE A 101 12.11 17.13 -0.30
C PHE A 101 12.17 18.65 -0.15
N GLY A 102 12.40 19.14 1.07
CA GLY A 102 12.36 20.56 1.39
C GLY A 102 13.42 21.40 0.66
N HIS A 103 14.49 20.77 0.20
CA HIS A 103 15.55 21.44 -0.56
C HIS A 103 15.31 21.48 -2.07
N LEU A 104 14.23 20.85 -2.53
CA LEU A 104 13.87 20.83 -3.95
C LEU A 104 12.71 21.78 -4.21
N THR A 105 12.58 22.21 -5.46
CA THR A 105 11.43 23.01 -5.91
C THR A 105 10.17 22.13 -5.98
N VAL A 106 9.01 22.79 -6.14
CA VAL A 106 7.74 22.05 -6.35
C VAL A 106 7.83 21.18 -7.59
N GLU A 107 8.35 21.70 -8.69
CA GLU A 107 8.51 20.93 -9.93
C GLU A 107 9.41 19.72 -9.74
N GLU A 108 10.54 19.88 -9.07
CA GLU A 108 11.46 18.80 -8.79
C GLU A 108 10.83 17.71 -7.90
N ASN A 109 10.00 18.10 -6.93
CA ASN A 109 9.25 17.12 -6.12
C ASN A 109 8.29 16.31 -6.98
N ILE A 110 7.59 16.93 -7.90
CA ILE A 110 6.65 16.26 -8.80
C ILE A 110 7.39 15.29 -9.72
N ILE A 111 8.50 15.71 -10.30
CA ILE A 111 9.34 14.87 -11.18
C ILE A 111 9.88 13.67 -10.40
N SER A 112 10.34 13.90 -9.17
CA SER A 112 10.81 12.84 -8.28
C SER A 112 9.74 11.77 -8.07
N GLY A 113 8.47 12.16 -7.91
CA GLY A 113 7.37 11.22 -7.75
C GLY A 113 7.11 10.36 -8.99
N ALA A 114 7.52 10.80 -10.16
CA ALA A 114 7.35 10.07 -11.41
C ALA A 114 8.57 9.23 -11.78
N TYR A 115 9.59 9.17 -10.93
CA TYR A 115 10.87 8.53 -11.23
C TYR A 115 10.76 7.06 -11.65
N SER A 116 9.85 6.32 -11.04
CA SER A 116 9.65 4.89 -11.33
C SER A 116 8.99 4.61 -12.68
N ARG A 117 8.38 5.63 -13.29
CA ARG A 117 7.83 5.54 -14.62
C ARG A 117 8.89 5.97 -15.61
N LYS A 118 8.91 5.38 -16.80
CA LYS A 118 9.70 5.94 -17.88
C LYS A 118 9.03 7.24 -18.26
N LEU A 119 9.67 8.37 -17.94
CA LEU A 119 9.09 9.67 -18.16
C LEU A 119 9.05 10.00 -19.65
N TYR A 120 7.88 10.39 -20.10
CA TYR A 120 7.70 11.04 -21.38
C TYR A 120 7.40 12.51 -21.11
N LYS A 121 7.75 13.36 -22.07
CA LYS A 121 7.60 14.80 -21.92
C LYS A 121 6.18 15.20 -21.48
N TRP A 122 5.18 14.54 -22.00
CA TRP A 122 3.79 14.84 -21.68
C TRP A 122 3.36 14.39 -20.29
N ASP A 123 4.11 13.52 -19.62
CA ASP A 123 3.80 13.10 -18.25
C ASP A 123 4.07 14.23 -17.24
N ILE A 124 4.90 15.20 -17.59
CA ILE A 124 5.33 16.27 -16.71
C ILE A 124 4.56 17.56 -17.00
N ASP A 125 4.21 17.77 -18.24
CA ASP A 125 3.48 18.95 -18.71
C ASP A 125 1.99 18.85 -18.37
#